data_3e0eab4ac012dc56fb59611b4429d77a
#
_entry.id   3e0eab4ac012dc56fb59611b4429d77a
#
_cell.length_a   1.000
_cell.length_b   1.000
_cell.length_c   1.000
_cell.angle_alpha   90.00
_cell.angle_beta   90.00
_cell.angle_gamma   90.00
#
_symmetry.space_group_name_H-M   'P 1'
#
loop_
_entity.id
_entity.type
_entity.pdbx_description
1 polymer ?
#
loop_
_entity_poly.entity_id
_entity_poly.type
_entity_poly.pdbx_seq_one_letter_code
_entity_poly.pdbx_strand_id
1 'polypeptide(L)'
;FQSAASISIVAFATEAHMKQYTGFVFACFSLSSLIGALVYGAKNWKIPLWKRFYFCLAVVNLGIGSFMFAKHLWVIMIIYLCIGVCQAPTWVNGNQLMLHLVPPTRFTEGMAWMGAMNSIGGSVGSAIAGQFIDRMGSRGGFIVVTALALTSLAIAMLGFKQIKESTEQPTLTNVSV
;
A
#
# COMPACT_ATOMS: atom_id res chain seq x y z
N PHE A 1 6.40 -0.09 3.57
CA PHE A 1 6.97 -0.31 2.22
C PHE A 1 6.87 0.91 1.29
N GLN A 2 5.77 1.68 1.35
CA GLN A 2 5.56 2.87 0.48
C GLN A 2 6.71 3.89 0.57
N SER A 3 7.12 4.26 1.79
CA SER A 3 8.23 5.19 2.02
C SER A 3 9.56 4.66 1.48
N ALA A 4 9.82 3.37 1.68
CA ALA A 4 11.01 2.70 1.13
C ALA A 4 10.99 2.69 -0.41
N ALA A 5 9.83 2.45 -1.03
CA ALA A 5 9.69 2.50 -2.48
C ALA A 5 9.98 3.90 -3.04
N SER A 6 9.48 4.95 -2.40
CA SER A 6 9.74 6.33 -2.82
C SER A 6 11.24 6.67 -2.79
N ILE A 7 11.95 6.30 -1.74
CA ILE A 7 13.40 6.52 -1.63
C ILE A 7 14.16 5.73 -2.71
N SER A 8 13.77 4.48 -2.94
CA SER A 8 14.41 3.64 -3.96
C SER A 8 14.21 4.16 -5.38
N ILE A 9 13.04 4.74 -5.69
CA ILE A 9 12.76 5.38 -6.97
C ILE A 9 13.62 6.64 -7.16
N VAL A 10 13.76 7.46 -6.11
CA VAL A 10 14.64 8.65 -6.14
C VAL A 10 16.09 8.25 -6.37
N ALA A 11 16.57 7.20 -5.69
CA ALA A 11 17.92 6.68 -5.88
C ALA A 11 18.14 6.19 -7.33
N PHE A 12 17.20 5.41 -7.87
CA PHE A 12 17.25 4.95 -9.25
C PHE A 12 17.26 6.09 -10.27
N ALA A 13 16.40 7.10 -10.07
CA ALA A 13 16.35 8.27 -10.95
C ALA A 13 17.65 9.09 -10.88
N THR A 14 18.31 9.12 -9.74
CA THR A 14 19.61 9.79 -9.55
C THR A 14 20.72 9.03 -10.27
N GLU A 15 20.76 7.70 -10.15
CA GLU A 15 21.72 6.84 -10.86
C GLU A 15 21.54 6.89 -12.39
N ALA A 16 20.30 6.99 -12.84
CA ALA A 16 19.97 7.13 -14.26
C ALA A 16 20.21 8.54 -14.83
N HIS A 17 20.74 9.48 -14.03
CA HIS A 17 20.87 10.92 -14.39
C HIS A 17 19.56 11.59 -14.81
N MET A 18 18.42 11.06 -14.35
CA MET A 18 17.06 11.52 -14.66
C MET A 18 16.32 12.08 -13.43
N LYS A 19 17.06 12.56 -12.43
CA LYS A 19 16.51 13.07 -11.17
C LYS A 19 15.40 14.13 -11.37
N GLN A 20 15.53 14.95 -12.41
CA GLN A 20 14.54 15.99 -12.75
C GLN A 20 13.14 15.41 -13.08
N TYR A 21 13.05 14.15 -13.52
CA TYR A 21 11.78 13.48 -13.83
C TYR A 21 11.13 12.79 -12.63
N THR A 22 11.80 12.75 -11.47
CA THR A 22 11.27 12.10 -10.27
C THR A 22 9.97 12.74 -9.81
N GLY A 23 9.88 14.07 -9.85
CA GLY A 23 8.66 14.79 -9.55
C GLY A 23 7.49 14.41 -10.47
N PHE A 24 7.78 14.20 -11.75
CA PHE A 24 6.77 13.77 -12.72
C PHE A 24 6.26 12.35 -12.43
N VAL A 25 7.15 11.43 -12.03
CA VAL A 25 6.77 10.07 -11.61
C VAL A 25 5.81 10.11 -10.41
N PHE A 26 6.11 10.93 -9.40
CA PHE A 26 5.23 11.08 -8.24
C PHE A 26 3.92 11.82 -8.57
N ALA A 27 3.95 12.80 -9.48
CA ALA A 27 2.74 13.45 -9.95
C ALA A 27 1.80 12.48 -10.68
N CYS A 28 2.33 11.63 -11.56
CA CYS A 28 1.58 10.56 -12.23
C CYS A 28 0.98 9.57 -11.23
N PHE A 29 1.74 9.17 -10.19
CA PHE A 29 1.23 8.31 -9.12
C PHE A 29 0.08 8.97 -8.36
N SER A 30 0.22 10.23 -7.97
CA SER A 30 -0.81 10.97 -7.25
C SER A 30 -2.07 11.13 -8.08
N LEU A 31 -1.92 11.44 -9.38
CA LEU A 31 -3.04 11.57 -10.30
C LEU A 31 -3.76 10.23 -10.50
N SER A 32 -3.02 9.13 -10.68
CA SER A 32 -3.61 7.80 -10.81
C SER A 32 -4.32 7.36 -9.53
N SER A 33 -3.77 7.70 -8.36
CA SER A 33 -4.39 7.42 -7.07
C SER A 33 -5.69 8.22 -6.89
N LEU A 34 -5.71 9.47 -7.31
CA LEU A 34 -6.92 10.29 -7.31
C LEU A 34 -8.01 9.69 -8.22
N ILE A 35 -7.65 9.33 -9.45
CA ILE A 35 -8.59 8.67 -10.38
C ILE A 35 -9.10 7.36 -9.78
N GLY A 36 -8.21 6.55 -9.21
CA GLY A 36 -8.56 5.31 -8.51
C GLY A 36 -9.55 5.53 -7.37
N ALA A 37 -9.34 6.57 -6.56
CA ALA A 37 -10.24 6.95 -5.46
C ALA A 37 -11.63 7.36 -5.97
N LEU A 38 -11.68 8.20 -7.01
CA LEU A 38 -12.95 8.68 -7.60
C LEU A 38 -13.75 7.54 -8.21
N VAL A 39 -13.10 6.71 -9.04
CA VAL A 39 -13.75 5.54 -9.67
C VAL A 39 -14.22 4.55 -8.61
N TYR A 40 -13.40 4.32 -7.58
CA TYR A 40 -13.74 3.41 -6.50
C TYR A 40 -14.91 3.93 -5.66
N GLY A 41 -14.93 5.21 -5.34
CA GLY A 41 -15.98 5.86 -4.56
C GLY A 41 -17.31 6.00 -5.30
N ALA A 42 -17.27 6.21 -6.63
CA ALA A 42 -18.48 6.35 -7.46
C ALA A 42 -19.23 5.02 -7.70
N LYS A 43 -18.57 3.88 -7.47
CA LYS A 43 -19.13 2.57 -7.79
C LYS A 43 -19.75 1.88 -6.57
N ASN A 44 -21.02 1.48 -6.70
CA ASN A 44 -21.66 0.59 -5.73
C ASN A 44 -21.15 -0.84 -5.88
N TRP A 45 -20.30 -1.26 -4.95
CA TRP A 45 -19.64 -2.56 -4.99
C TRP A 45 -20.51 -3.66 -4.37
N LYS A 46 -20.90 -4.65 -5.17
CA LYS A 46 -21.59 -5.88 -4.70
C LYS A 46 -20.63 -6.93 -4.13
N ILE A 47 -19.32 -6.73 -4.33
CA ILE A 47 -18.27 -7.66 -3.88
C ILE A 47 -17.97 -7.40 -2.41
N PRO A 48 -17.86 -8.44 -1.54
CA PRO A 48 -17.56 -8.27 -0.12
C PRO A 48 -16.22 -7.55 0.11
N LEU A 49 -16.19 -6.76 1.20
CA LEU A 49 -15.10 -5.85 1.54
C LEU A 49 -13.74 -6.55 1.60
N TRP A 50 -13.67 -7.73 2.22
CA TRP A 50 -12.44 -8.50 2.35
C TRP A 50 -11.84 -8.91 1.00
N LYS A 51 -12.67 -9.32 0.01
CA LYS A 51 -12.17 -9.68 -1.34
C LYS A 51 -11.55 -8.48 -2.05
N ARG A 52 -12.18 -7.31 -1.93
CA ARG A 52 -11.67 -6.05 -2.54
C ARG A 52 -10.35 -5.63 -1.90
N PHE A 53 -10.26 -5.71 -0.58
CA PHE A 53 -9.05 -5.39 0.16
C PHE A 53 -7.88 -6.27 -0.28
N TYR A 54 -8.06 -7.60 -0.27
CA TYR A 54 -6.99 -8.53 -0.67
C TYR A 54 -6.60 -8.40 -2.13
N PHE A 55 -7.57 -8.17 -3.02
CA PHE A 55 -7.28 -7.94 -4.44
C PHE A 55 -6.41 -6.69 -4.64
N CYS A 56 -6.81 -5.55 -4.09
CA CYS A 56 -6.04 -4.31 -4.20
C CYS A 56 -4.66 -4.46 -3.54
N LEU A 57 -4.58 -5.10 -2.37
CA LEU A 57 -3.33 -5.37 -1.67
C LEU A 57 -2.39 -6.25 -2.52
N ALA A 58 -2.90 -7.31 -3.14
CA ALA A 58 -2.12 -8.18 -4.02
C ALA A 58 -1.59 -7.43 -5.24
N VAL A 59 -2.42 -6.62 -5.91
CA VAL A 59 -2.01 -5.81 -7.06
C VAL A 59 -0.90 -4.83 -6.68
N VAL A 60 -1.03 -4.14 -5.55
CA VAL A 60 -0.01 -3.21 -5.06
C VAL A 60 1.30 -3.95 -4.76
N ASN A 61 1.24 -5.09 -4.07
CA ASN A 61 2.44 -5.86 -3.73
C ASN A 61 3.13 -6.48 -4.95
N LEU A 62 2.37 -7.01 -5.92
CA LEU A 62 2.91 -7.54 -7.17
C LEU A 62 3.52 -6.42 -8.03
N GLY A 63 2.86 -5.26 -8.09
CA GLY A 63 3.39 -4.08 -8.77
C GLY A 63 4.74 -3.64 -8.17
N ILE A 64 4.84 -3.58 -6.85
CA ILE A 64 6.09 -3.24 -6.15
C ILE A 64 7.19 -4.28 -6.42
N GLY A 65 6.85 -5.58 -6.38
CA GLY A 65 7.81 -6.64 -6.74
C GLY A 65 8.35 -6.53 -8.17
N SER A 66 7.53 -5.98 -9.07
CA SER A 66 7.93 -5.76 -10.47
C SER A 66 9.00 -4.69 -10.66
N PHE A 67 9.24 -3.81 -9.67
CA PHE A 67 10.34 -2.83 -9.74
C PHE A 67 11.72 -3.48 -9.87
N MET A 68 11.89 -4.69 -9.36
CA MET A 68 13.14 -5.42 -9.45
C MET A 68 13.55 -5.73 -10.91
N PHE A 69 12.57 -5.80 -11.82
CA PHE A 69 12.78 -6.06 -13.24
C PHE A 69 12.85 -4.77 -14.08
N ALA A 70 12.62 -3.61 -13.48
CA ALA A 70 12.61 -2.33 -14.19
C ALA A 70 14.04 -1.89 -14.52
N LYS A 71 14.35 -1.79 -15.81
CA LYS A 71 15.64 -1.31 -16.35
C LYS A 71 15.60 0.17 -16.73
N HIS A 72 14.41 0.74 -16.90
CA HIS A 72 14.21 2.12 -17.35
C HIS A 72 13.22 2.85 -16.45
N LEU A 73 13.43 4.14 -16.26
CA LEU A 73 12.55 4.99 -15.44
C LEU A 73 11.09 5.00 -15.95
N TRP A 74 10.90 4.93 -17.25
CA TRP A 74 9.58 4.86 -17.88
C TRP A 74 8.79 3.61 -17.49
N VAL A 75 9.47 2.47 -17.31
CA VAL A 75 8.84 1.23 -16.84
C VAL A 75 8.39 1.40 -15.39
N ILE A 76 9.22 1.99 -14.55
CA ILE A 76 8.86 2.31 -13.15
C ILE A 76 7.64 3.23 -13.12
N MET A 77 7.59 4.24 -13.99
CA MET A 77 6.46 5.17 -14.07
C MET A 77 5.16 4.45 -14.41
N ILE A 78 5.16 3.55 -15.39
CA ILE A 78 3.97 2.77 -15.80
C ILE A 78 3.51 1.86 -14.65
N ILE A 79 4.44 1.13 -14.03
CA ILE A 79 4.13 0.27 -12.88
C ILE A 79 3.57 1.11 -11.73
N TYR A 80 4.18 2.26 -11.46
CA TYR A 80 3.77 3.15 -10.36
C TYR A 80 2.40 3.78 -10.61
N LEU A 81 2.07 4.05 -11.87
CA LEU A 81 0.74 4.49 -12.30
C LEU A 81 -0.31 3.39 -12.06
N CYS A 82 -0.03 2.14 -12.38
CA CYS A 82 -0.90 1.01 -12.11
C CYS A 82 -1.11 0.78 -10.59
N ILE A 83 -0.03 0.87 -9.81
CA ILE A 83 -0.09 0.77 -8.34
C ILE A 83 -0.95 1.90 -7.76
N GLY A 84 -0.79 3.13 -8.26
CA GLY A 84 -1.52 4.31 -7.79
C GLY A 84 -3.02 4.13 -7.84
N VAL A 85 -3.57 3.55 -8.91
CA VAL A 85 -5.01 3.28 -9.04
C VAL A 85 -5.54 2.39 -7.91
N CYS A 86 -4.76 1.41 -7.44
CA CYS A 86 -5.16 0.50 -6.37
C CYS A 86 -4.78 1.01 -4.97
N GLN A 87 -3.92 2.01 -4.86
CA GLN A 87 -3.41 2.53 -3.59
C GLN A 87 -4.51 3.15 -2.73
N ALA A 88 -5.27 4.09 -3.30
CA ALA A 88 -6.36 4.76 -2.59
C ALA A 88 -7.48 3.77 -2.18
N PRO A 89 -7.97 2.88 -3.06
CA PRO A 89 -8.88 1.81 -2.68
C PRO A 89 -8.37 0.93 -1.53
N THR A 90 -7.07 0.61 -1.50
CA THR A 90 -6.48 -0.18 -0.41
C THR A 90 -6.61 0.54 0.92
N TRP A 91 -6.31 1.84 0.98
CA TRP A 91 -6.50 2.66 2.19
C TRP A 91 -7.95 2.77 2.62
N VAL A 92 -8.85 3.03 1.68
CA VAL A 92 -10.30 3.11 1.96
C VAL A 92 -10.82 1.79 2.53
N ASN A 93 -10.46 0.66 1.91
CA ASN A 93 -10.85 -0.66 2.40
C ASN A 93 -10.25 -0.98 3.78
N GLY A 94 -8.99 -0.60 4.02
CA GLY A 94 -8.35 -0.75 5.33
C GLY A 94 -9.09 0.02 6.43
N ASN A 95 -9.45 1.28 6.17
CA ASN A 95 -10.24 2.08 7.10
C ASN A 95 -11.65 1.50 7.33
N GLN A 96 -12.31 1.00 6.27
CA GLN A 96 -13.61 0.35 6.40
C GLN A 96 -13.51 -0.96 7.21
N LEU A 97 -12.47 -1.76 7.03
CA LEU A 97 -12.22 -2.95 7.86
C LEU A 97 -12.07 -2.58 9.33
N MET A 98 -11.40 -1.46 9.63
CA MET A 98 -11.26 -0.95 10.99
C MET A 98 -12.62 -0.69 11.66
N LEU A 99 -13.59 -0.12 10.90
CA LEU A 99 -14.95 0.12 11.40
C LEU A 99 -15.69 -1.17 11.77
N HIS A 100 -15.37 -2.29 11.14
CA HIS A 100 -15.96 -3.60 11.44
C HIS A 100 -15.23 -4.36 12.55
N LEU A 101 -13.92 -4.10 12.74
CA LEU A 101 -13.09 -4.83 13.69
C LEU A 101 -13.04 -4.18 15.08
N VAL A 102 -13.23 -2.85 15.17
CA VAL A 102 -13.06 -2.10 16.41
C VAL A 102 -14.41 -1.57 16.90
N PRO A 103 -14.75 -1.77 18.19
CA PRO A 103 -15.96 -1.20 18.77
C PRO A 103 -16.00 0.32 18.63
N PRO A 104 -17.19 0.94 18.41
CA PRO A 104 -17.32 2.39 18.23
C PRO A 104 -16.71 3.22 19.36
N THR A 105 -16.73 2.71 20.59
CA THR A 105 -16.16 3.35 21.78
C THR A 105 -14.64 3.47 21.75
N ARG A 106 -13.94 2.63 20.97
CA ARG A 106 -12.48 2.59 20.86
C ARG A 106 -11.98 2.92 19.46
N PHE A 107 -12.85 3.42 18.59
CA PHE A 107 -12.50 3.69 17.20
C PHE A 107 -11.36 4.69 17.05
N THR A 108 -11.39 5.78 17.83
CA THR A 108 -10.32 6.81 17.81
C THR A 108 -8.97 6.24 18.24
N GLU A 109 -8.96 5.37 19.25
CA GLU A 109 -7.76 4.69 19.72
C GLU A 109 -7.20 3.77 18.62
N GLY A 110 -8.05 2.98 17.98
CA GLY A 110 -7.66 2.12 16.86
C GLY A 110 -7.07 2.90 15.69
N MET A 111 -7.67 4.04 15.32
CA MET A 111 -7.14 4.92 14.26
C MET A 111 -5.77 5.51 14.65
N ALA A 112 -5.58 5.89 15.91
CA ALA A 112 -4.30 6.37 16.41
C ALA A 112 -3.21 5.28 16.33
N TRP A 113 -3.52 4.05 16.71
CA TRP A 113 -2.61 2.90 16.58
C TRP A 113 -2.25 2.62 15.12
N MET A 114 -3.23 2.64 14.21
CA MET A 114 -2.98 2.45 12.78
C MET A 114 -2.06 3.54 12.22
N GLY A 115 -2.28 4.80 12.60
CA GLY A 115 -1.43 5.92 12.21
C GLY A 115 0.00 5.79 12.76
N ALA A 116 0.14 5.45 14.05
CA ALA A 116 1.43 5.23 14.70
C ALA A 116 2.23 4.09 14.03
N MET A 117 1.60 2.94 13.80
CA MET A 117 2.23 1.81 13.13
C MET A 117 2.63 2.13 11.67
N ASN A 118 1.81 2.91 10.96
CA ASN A 118 2.17 3.39 9.62
C ASN A 118 3.42 4.29 9.65
N SER A 119 3.51 5.20 10.61
CA SER A 119 4.66 6.11 10.77
C SER A 119 5.93 5.36 11.16
N ILE A 120 5.84 4.45 12.15
CA ILE A 120 6.96 3.61 12.58
C ILE A 120 7.44 2.72 11.43
N GLY A 121 6.50 2.03 10.78
CA GLY A 121 6.81 1.17 9.64
C GLY A 121 7.42 1.95 8.46
N GLY A 122 6.94 3.17 8.22
CA GLY A 122 7.50 4.08 7.23
C GLY A 122 8.95 4.47 7.54
N SER A 123 9.22 4.87 8.77
CA SER A 123 10.56 5.29 9.23
C SER A 123 11.56 4.13 9.20
N VAL A 124 11.19 2.98 9.76
CA VAL A 124 12.04 1.79 9.76
C VAL A 124 12.29 1.30 8.34
N GLY A 125 11.24 1.23 7.51
CA GLY A 125 11.37 0.81 6.12
C GLY A 125 12.27 1.75 5.31
N SER A 126 12.18 3.05 5.53
CA SER A 126 13.04 4.05 4.88
C SER A 126 14.49 3.93 5.33
N ALA A 127 14.74 3.75 6.62
CA ALA A 127 16.08 3.61 7.16
C ALA A 127 16.79 2.36 6.63
N ILE A 128 16.10 1.22 6.61
CA ILE A 128 16.64 -0.03 6.04
C ILE A 128 16.91 0.15 4.55
N ALA A 129 15.94 0.69 3.79
CA ALA A 129 16.11 0.91 2.36
C ALA A 129 17.29 1.86 2.07
N GLY A 130 17.45 2.94 2.85
CA GLY A 130 18.59 3.86 2.73
C GLY A 130 19.94 3.15 2.88
N GLN A 131 20.12 2.36 3.94
CA GLN A 131 21.36 1.60 4.17
C GLN A 131 21.70 0.63 3.02
N PHE A 132 20.69 -0.02 2.45
CA PHE A 132 20.92 -0.92 1.31
C PHE A 132 21.19 -0.16 0.01
N ILE A 133 20.59 1.01 -0.17
CA ILE A 133 20.87 1.91 -1.30
C ILE A 133 22.33 2.39 -1.23
N ASP A 134 22.82 2.78 -0.05
CA ASP A 134 24.21 3.24 0.14
C ASP A 134 25.24 2.14 -0.20
N ARG A 135 24.88 0.86 0.00
CA ARG A 135 25.79 -0.27 -0.24
C ARG A 135 25.68 -0.87 -1.65
N MET A 136 24.51 -0.93 -2.20
CA MET A 136 24.18 -1.70 -3.42
C MET A 136 23.50 -0.86 -4.49
N GLY A 137 23.38 0.46 -4.29
CA GLY A 137 22.65 1.34 -5.18
C GLY A 137 21.14 1.12 -5.12
N SER A 138 20.43 1.63 -6.12
CA SER A 138 18.95 1.54 -6.22
C SER A 138 18.43 0.10 -6.22
N ARG A 139 19.22 -0.87 -6.70
CA ARG A 139 18.86 -2.30 -6.65
C ARG A 139 18.71 -2.81 -5.22
N GLY A 140 19.60 -2.37 -4.30
CA GLY A 140 19.47 -2.69 -2.88
C GLY A 140 18.15 -2.19 -2.29
N GLY A 141 17.74 -0.97 -2.64
CA GLY A 141 16.44 -0.42 -2.25
C GLY A 141 15.26 -1.26 -2.75
N PHE A 142 15.26 -1.67 -4.01
CA PHE A 142 14.18 -2.50 -4.58
C PHE A 142 14.11 -3.90 -3.95
N ILE A 143 15.24 -4.51 -3.56
CA ILE A 143 15.26 -5.77 -2.81
C ILE A 143 14.55 -5.61 -1.47
N VAL A 144 14.89 -4.56 -0.72
CA VAL A 144 14.24 -4.27 0.58
C VAL A 144 12.74 -4.04 0.42
N VAL A 145 12.35 -3.23 -0.56
CA VAL A 145 10.94 -2.93 -0.83
C VAL A 145 10.15 -4.20 -1.18
N THR A 146 10.73 -5.08 -2.00
CA THR A 146 10.14 -6.37 -2.38
C THR A 146 10.02 -7.29 -1.17
N ALA A 147 11.04 -7.38 -0.32
CA ALA A 147 11.01 -8.16 0.91
C ALA A 147 9.92 -7.66 1.87
N LEU A 148 9.80 -6.34 2.06
CA LEU A 148 8.76 -5.73 2.89
C LEU A 148 7.36 -5.96 2.30
N ALA A 149 7.21 -5.95 0.98
CA ALA A 149 5.95 -6.24 0.31
C ALA A 149 5.55 -7.70 0.51
N LEU A 150 6.48 -8.65 0.37
CA LEU A 150 6.22 -10.07 0.59
C LEU A 150 5.87 -10.37 2.06
N THR A 151 6.56 -9.76 3.01
CA THR A 151 6.23 -9.89 4.45
C THR A 151 4.86 -9.32 4.76
N SER A 152 4.51 -8.17 4.20
CA SER A 152 3.17 -7.58 4.31
C SER A 152 2.08 -8.51 3.77
N LEU A 153 2.31 -9.13 2.61
CA LEU A 153 1.38 -10.07 2.01
C LEU A 153 1.23 -11.34 2.86
N ALA A 154 2.34 -11.88 3.39
CA ALA A 154 2.33 -13.05 4.26
C ALA A 154 1.53 -12.78 5.55
N ILE A 155 1.75 -11.62 6.19
CA ILE A 155 0.99 -11.21 7.39
C ILE A 155 -0.50 -11.06 7.07
N ALA A 156 -0.84 -10.45 5.93
CA ALA A 156 -2.22 -10.32 5.50
C ALA A 156 -2.89 -11.68 5.26
N MET A 157 -2.17 -12.65 4.69
CA MET A 157 -2.68 -14.01 4.50
C MET A 157 -2.92 -14.74 5.83
N LEU A 158 -2.11 -14.52 6.85
CA LEU A 158 -2.33 -15.08 8.20
C LEU A 158 -3.61 -14.52 8.84
N GLY A 159 -3.92 -13.25 8.62
CA GLY A 159 -5.15 -12.59 9.09
C GLY A 159 -6.41 -12.89 8.28
N PHE A 160 -6.29 -13.64 7.18
CA PHE A 160 -7.38 -13.86 6.22
C PHE A 160 -8.66 -14.42 6.85
N LYS A 161 -8.56 -15.44 7.70
CA LYS A 161 -9.71 -16.07 8.35
C LYS A 161 -10.45 -15.08 9.26
N GLN A 162 -9.72 -14.33 10.08
CA GLN A 162 -10.29 -13.36 11.00
C GLN A 162 -11.01 -12.23 10.28
N ILE A 163 -10.41 -11.69 9.23
CA ILE A 163 -10.99 -10.62 8.42
C ILE A 163 -12.23 -11.10 7.68
N LYS A 164 -12.23 -12.33 7.15
CA LYS A 164 -13.38 -12.93 6.49
C LYS A 164 -14.55 -13.11 7.47
N GLU A 165 -14.31 -13.73 8.61
CA GLU A 165 -15.34 -13.99 9.63
C GLU A 165 -15.95 -12.69 10.15
N SER A 166 -15.14 -11.66 10.43
CA SER A 166 -15.61 -10.37 10.93
C SER A 166 -16.41 -9.55 9.90
N THR A 167 -16.20 -9.78 8.61
CA THR A 167 -16.93 -9.08 7.55
C THR A 167 -18.15 -9.83 7.02
N GLU A 168 -18.24 -11.15 7.24
CA GLU A 168 -19.38 -11.98 6.82
C GLU A 168 -20.42 -12.16 7.94
N GLN A 169 -20.07 -11.92 9.22
CA GLN A 169 -21.07 -11.92 10.30
C GLN A 169 -21.79 -10.56 10.31
N PRO A 170 -23.10 -10.51 10.02
CA PRO A 170 -23.89 -9.31 10.32
C PRO A 170 -23.83 -9.09 11.82
N THR A 171 -23.59 -7.86 12.24
CA THR A 171 -23.61 -7.41 13.63
C THR A 171 -24.98 -7.80 14.26
N LEU A 172 -25.04 -8.91 14.96
CA LEU A 172 -26.20 -9.35 15.75
C LEU A 172 -26.41 -8.46 17.01
N THR A 173 -25.80 -7.29 17.06
CA THR A 173 -25.84 -6.40 18.24
C THR A 173 -26.86 -5.27 18.12
N ASN A 174 -27.73 -5.24 17.11
CA ASN A 174 -28.78 -4.20 16.98
C ASN A 174 -30.19 -4.77 16.99
N VAL A 175 -30.47 -5.85 17.77
CA VAL A 175 -31.83 -6.29 18.07
C VAL A 175 -31.93 -6.54 19.57
N SER A 176 -31.87 -5.47 20.35
CA SER A 176 -32.42 -5.44 21.71
C SER A 176 -32.46 -3.99 22.19
N VAL A 177 -33.48 -3.27 21.79
CA VAL A 177 -34.17 -2.19 22.56
C VAL A 177 -35.64 -2.33 22.30
#